data_41864d38221f2cb1d34de79c3270be80
#
_entry.id   41864d38221f2cb1d34de79c3270be80
#
_cell.length_a   1.000
_cell.length_b   1.000
_cell.length_c   1.000
_cell.angle_alpha   90.00
_cell.angle_beta   90.00
_cell.angle_gamma   90.00
#
_symmetry.space_group_name_H-M   'P 1'
#
loop_
_entity.id
_entity.type
_entity.pdbx_description
1 polymer ?
#
loop_
_entity_poly.entity_id
_entity_poly.type
_entity_poly.pdbx_seq_one_letter_code
_entity_poly.pdbx_strand_id
1 'polypeptide(L)'
;MQLTSFLENNRLTVALTGEIDHHRARSYIDAIAAKIDAYAPTECILDFSEVSFVDSSGIAVVINSMRRMAQLEGELYLSGLAEQPMR
;
A
#
# COMPACT_ATOMS: atom_id res chain seq x y z
N MET A 1 0.69 14.13 1.16
CA MET A 1 0.63 12.67 1.14
C MET A 1 1.44 12.13 2.29
N GLN A 2 0.92 11.15 2.96
CA GLN A 2 1.52 10.64 4.19
C GLN A 2 1.88 9.18 4.00
N LEU A 3 3.15 8.95 3.75
CA LEU A 3 3.63 7.63 3.44
C LEU A 3 5.09 7.53 3.85
N THR A 4 5.42 6.49 4.58
CA THR A 4 6.81 6.18 4.91
C THR A 4 7.07 4.74 4.51
N SER A 5 8.33 4.42 4.30
CA SER A 5 8.66 3.07 3.87
C SER A 5 10.05 2.70 4.35
N PHE A 6 10.29 1.40 4.47
CA PHE A 6 11.64 0.89 4.71
C PHE A 6 11.77 -0.46 4.05
N LEU A 7 13.00 -0.80 3.70
CA LEU A 7 13.34 -2.06 3.05
C LEU A 7 14.27 -2.85 3.95
N GLU A 8 13.92 -4.12 4.18
CA GLU A 8 14.73 -5.00 5.01
C GLU A 8 14.61 -6.42 4.48
N ASN A 9 15.71 -7.04 4.14
CA ASN A 9 15.75 -8.43 3.64
C ASN A 9 14.85 -8.62 2.43
N ASN A 10 14.88 -7.67 1.50
CA ASN A 10 14.04 -7.67 0.29
C ASN A 10 12.55 -7.57 0.58
N ARG A 11 12.20 -7.17 1.78
CA ARG A 11 10.80 -6.90 2.14
C ARG A 11 10.62 -5.40 2.26
N LEU A 12 9.73 -4.86 1.44
CA LEU A 12 9.39 -3.44 1.48
C LEU A 12 8.14 -3.27 2.32
N THR A 13 8.24 -2.48 3.37
CA THR A 13 7.08 -2.12 4.18
C THR A 13 6.72 -0.69 3.88
N VAL A 14 5.47 -0.46 3.52
CA VAL A 14 4.97 0.88 3.22
C VAL A 14 3.87 1.18 4.22
N ALA A 15 4.12 2.15 5.08
CA ALA A 15 3.15 2.58 6.07
C ALA A 15 2.40 3.79 5.52
N LEU A 16 1.09 3.65 5.44
CA LEU A 16 0.20 4.71 4.96
C LEU A 16 -0.42 5.39 6.16
N THR A 17 -0.61 6.70 6.08
CA THR A 17 -1.24 7.45 7.16
C THR A 17 -2.27 8.40 6.58
N GLY A 18 -3.22 8.79 7.43
CA GLY A 18 -4.24 9.75 7.05
C GLY A 18 -5.40 9.12 6.32
N GLU A 19 -5.96 9.87 5.40
CA GLU A 19 -7.17 9.45 4.68
C GLU A 19 -6.81 9.01 3.27
N ILE A 20 -7.38 7.90 2.85
CA ILE A 20 -7.22 7.42 1.47
C ILE A 20 -8.56 7.58 0.80
N ASP A 21 -8.78 8.73 0.21
CA ASP A 21 -10.01 9.03 -0.49
C ASP A 21 -9.72 9.12 -1.99
N HIS A 22 -10.77 9.39 -2.73
CA HIS A 22 -10.75 9.51 -4.17
C HIS A 22 -9.68 10.50 -4.66
N HIS A 23 -9.46 11.60 -3.93
CA HIS A 23 -8.51 12.62 -4.36
C HIS A 23 -7.06 12.22 -4.09
N ARG A 24 -6.83 11.41 -3.06
CA ARG A 24 -5.48 11.05 -2.62
C ARG A 24 -5.01 9.72 -3.16
N ALA A 25 -5.96 8.86 -3.61
CA ALA A 25 -5.62 7.51 -4.02
C ALA A 25 -4.55 7.48 -5.09
N ARG A 26 -4.64 8.36 -6.09
CA ARG A 26 -3.68 8.39 -7.18
C ARG A 26 -2.26 8.66 -6.69
N SER A 27 -2.12 9.58 -5.74
CA SER A 27 -0.80 9.89 -5.19
C SER A 27 -0.20 8.69 -4.47
N TYR A 28 -1.03 7.95 -3.72
CA TYR A 28 -0.55 6.73 -3.06
C TYR A 28 -0.18 5.67 -4.08
N ILE A 29 -0.99 5.48 -5.12
CA ILE A 29 -0.70 4.51 -6.16
C ILE A 29 0.65 4.80 -6.79
N ASP A 30 0.87 6.04 -7.19
CA ASP A 30 2.10 6.43 -7.88
C ASP A 30 3.32 6.30 -6.95
N ALA A 31 3.18 6.71 -5.70
CA ALA A 31 4.29 6.65 -4.75
C ALA A 31 4.68 5.21 -4.43
N ILE A 32 3.70 4.34 -4.22
CA ILE A 32 3.97 2.94 -3.92
C ILE A 32 4.59 2.27 -5.14
N ALA A 33 4.04 2.52 -6.33
CA ALA A 33 4.58 1.95 -7.57
C ALA A 33 6.03 2.34 -7.76
N ALA A 34 6.38 3.60 -7.50
CA ALA A 34 7.75 4.07 -7.65
C ALA A 34 8.69 3.31 -6.71
N LYS A 35 8.27 3.05 -5.48
CA LYS A 35 9.10 2.34 -4.52
C LYS A 35 9.26 0.87 -4.90
N ILE A 36 8.19 0.24 -5.34
CA ILE A 36 8.26 -1.16 -5.78
C ILE A 36 9.20 -1.28 -6.98
N ASP A 37 9.08 -0.36 -7.93
CA ASP A 37 9.94 -0.38 -9.11
C ASP A 37 11.40 -0.12 -8.75
N ALA A 38 11.64 0.78 -7.80
CA ALA A 38 13.01 1.14 -7.41
C ALA A 38 13.70 0.01 -6.66
N TYR A 39 13.00 -0.68 -5.79
CA TYR A 39 13.61 -1.68 -4.91
C TYR A 39 13.43 -3.11 -5.40
N ALA A 40 12.45 -3.37 -6.26
CA ALA A 40 12.14 -4.72 -6.76
C ALA A 40 12.13 -5.74 -5.61
N PRO A 41 11.32 -5.51 -4.56
CA PRO A 41 11.34 -6.40 -3.41
C PRO A 41 10.69 -7.73 -3.73
N THR A 42 11.01 -8.75 -2.93
CA THR A 42 10.33 -10.04 -3.05
C THR A 42 8.99 -10.05 -2.33
N GLU A 43 8.86 -9.17 -1.31
CA GLU A 43 7.61 -9.02 -0.56
C GLU A 43 7.34 -7.55 -0.35
N CYS A 44 6.07 -7.19 -0.34
CA CYS A 44 5.66 -5.84 -0.02
C CYS A 44 4.53 -5.92 0.99
N ILE A 45 4.63 -5.14 2.05
CA ILE A 45 3.59 -5.04 3.07
C ILE A 45 3.03 -3.63 3.04
N LEU A 46 1.73 -3.52 2.86
CA LEU A 46 1.04 -2.24 3.00
C LEU A 46 0.42 -2.20 4.39
N ASP A 47 0.90 -1.27 5.20
CA ASP A 47 0.47 -1.14 6.59
C ASP A 47 -0.53 0.00 6.68
N PHE A 48 -1.76 -0.36 7.07
CA PHE A 48 -2.88 0.58 7.18
C PHE A 48 -3.17 0.97 8.62
N SER A 49 -2.30 0.62 9.56
CA SER A 49 -2.61 0.82 10.99
C SER A 49 -2.83 2.29 11.34
N GLU A 50 -2.24 3.21 10.59
CA GLU A 50 -2.39 4.63 10.84
C GLU A 50 -3.34 5.31 9.85
N VAL A 51 -4.08 4.54 9.09
CA VAL A 51 -5.07 5.09 8.16
C VAL A 51 -6.36 5.34 8.93
N SER A 52 -6.83 6.59 8.89
CA SER A 52 -8.01 6.99 9.63
C SER A 52 -9.29 6.79 8.84
N PHE A 53 -9.19 6.74 7.52
CA PHE A 53 -10.34 6.58 6.66
C PHE A 53 -9.88 6.04 5.30
N VAL A 54 -10.64 5.09 4.76
CA VAL A 54 -10.41 4.61 3.41
C VAL A 54 -11.77 4.36 2.75
N ASP A 55 -11.97 4.93 1.56
CA ASP A 55 -13.17 4.66 0.78
C ASP A 55 -12.84 3.61 -0.29
N SER A 56 -13.76 3.41 -1.22
CA SER A 56 -13.58 2.40 -2.25
C SER A 56 -12.34 2.64 -3.12
N SER A 57 -11.83 3.87 -3.15
CA SER A 57 -10.60 4.16 -3.89
C SER A 57 -9.39 3.46 -3.31
N GLY A 58 -9.44 3.09 -2.01
CA GLY A 58 -8.37 2.32 -1.41
C GLY A 58 -8.20 0.95 -2.03
N ILE A 59 -9.27 0.40 -2.59
CA ILE A 59 -9.19 -0.88 -3.29
C ILE A 59 -8.26 -0.74 -4.49
N ALA A 60 -8.33 0.39 -5.19
CA ALA A 60 -7.45 0.61 -6.34
C ALA A 60 -5.98 0.67 -5.93
N VAL A 61 -5.69 1.23 -4.75
CA VAL A 61 -4.33 1.26 -4.23
C VAL A 61 -3.82 -0.17 -4.02
N VAL A 62 -4.64 -1.01 -3.42
CA VAL A 62 -4.26 -2.41 -3.16
C VAL A 62 -4.08 -3.17 -4.47
N ILE A 63 -5.04 -3.05 -5.38
CA ILE A 63 -5.00 -3.80 -6.65
C ILE A 63 -3.79 -3.39 -7.48
N ASN A 64 -3.50 -2.09 -7.55
CA ASN A 64 -2.35 -1.63 -8.30
C ASN A 64 -1.04 -2.17 -7.72
N SER A 65 -0.94 -2.16 -6.39
CA SER A 65 0.24 -2.71 -5.71
C SER A 65 0.37 -4.22 -5.96
N MET A 66 -0.74 -4.94 -5.96
CA MET A 66 -0.74 -6.37 -6.27
C MET A 66 -0.22 -6.64 -7.67
N ARG A 67 -0.67 -5.85 -8.64
CA ARG A 67 -0.23 -6.04 -10.02
C ARG A 67 1.26 -5.78 -10.18
N ARG A 68 1.77 -4.74 -9.50
CA ARG A 68 3.19 -4.44 -9.56
C ARG A 68 4.02 -5.56 -8.96
N MET A 69 3.59 -6.08 -7.81
CA MET A 69 4.31 -7.17 -7.18
C MET A 69 4.22 -8.45 -8.00
N ALA A 70 3.09 -8.70 -8.64
CA ALA A 70 2.93 -9.88 -9.50
C ALA A 70 3.90 -9.83 -10.67
N GLN A 71 4.18 -8.65 -11.23
CA GLN A 71 5.14 -8.52 -12.32
C GLN A 71 6.55 -8.90 -11.88
N LEU A 72 6.84 -8.78 -10.60
CA LEU A 72 8.13 -9.15 -10.01
C LEU A 72 8.10 -10.59 -9.46
N GLU A 73 6.98 -11.28 -9.63
CA GLU A 73 6.77 -12.62 -9.06
C GLU A 73 6.90 -12.59 -7.54
N GLY A 74 6.55 -11.45 -6.95
CA GLY A 74 6.60 -11.27 -5.51
C GLY A 74 5.23 -11.37 -4.88
N GLU A 75 5.16 -11.11 -3.58
CA GLU A 75 3.93 -11.24 -2.81
C GLU A 75 3.59 -9.94 -2.14
N LEU A 76 2.29 -9.68 -2.00
CA LEU A 76 1.77 -8.51 -1.31
C LEU A 76 0.99 -8.95 -0.09
N TYR A 77 1.24 -8.28 1.02
CA TYR A 77 0.52 -8.50 2.27
C TYR A 77 -0.08 -7.18 2.73
N LEU A 78 -1.20 -7.27 3.41
CA LEU A 78 -1.83 -6.11 4.05
C LEU A 78 -1.78 -6.30 5.55
N SER A 79 -1.51 -5.23 6.28
CA SER A 79 -1.51 -5.28 7.73
C SER A 79 -2.19 -4.05 8.29
N GLY A 80 -2.55 -4.11 9.56
CA GLY A 80 -3.13 -2.96 10.24
C GLY A 80 -4.54 -2.61 9.83
N LEU A 81 -5.25 -3.52 9.15
CA LEU A 81 -6.64 -3.27 8.79
C LEU A 81 -7.49 -3.45 10.02
N ALA A 82 -8.12 -2.35 10.46
CA ALA A 82 -9.03 -2.42 11.57
C ALA A 82 -10.30 -3.13 11.14
N GLU A 83 -10.86 -3.92 12.05
CA GLU A 83 -12.17 -4.46 11.81
C GLU A 83 -13.16 -3.32 11.82
N GLN A 84 -13.90 -3.17 10.74
CA GLN A 84 -14.93 -2.16 10.64
C GLN A 84 -16.28 -2.82 10.89
N PRO A 85 -17.11 -2.27 11.76
CA PRO A 85 -18.45 -2.80 11.90
C PRO A 85 -19.18 -2.69 10.56
N MET A 86 -19.83 -3.76 10.18
CA MET A 86 -20.64 -3.73 8.97
C MET A 86 -21.89 -2.91 9.24
N ARG A 87 -22.20 -2.04 8.32
CA ARG A 87 -23.36 -1.18 8.44
C ARG A 87 -24.35 -1.48 7.33
#